data_3dc23402927361e792b69231d8daecef
#
_entry.id   3dc23402927361e792b69231d8daecef
#
_cell.length_a   1.000
_cell.length_b   1.000
_cell.length_c   1.000
_cell.angle_alpha   90.00
_cell.angle_beta   90.00
_cell.angle_gamma   90.00
#
_symmetry.space_group_name_H-M   'P 1'
#
loop_
_entity.id
_entity.type
_entity.pdbx_description
1 polymer ?
#
loop_
_entity_poly.entity_id
_entity_poly.type
_entity_poly.pdbx_seq_one_letter_code
_entity_poly.pdbx_strand_id
1 'polypeptide(L)'
;MTFLTDRIVVGDCVEGMRALPEASVDLIVADPPYNLGKDFGVWKETEREKDWLEWTREWLTAAERVLKPGGAIFVYGIHRHLCWVQCHLYQLGLTYRRQIIWNYENGFSGYTKSLSAHYEPLLWFSKGDEYTYRPIREPYKSAERLKHKITKNGKSWTPNPEGRMAGDVWRFPVLAGRRFAAEKVDHPTQKPLPLSLRIVRHFSNPGDLVLVPFTGSGSECLASRMLGRRFLGFDLNTDYVEIASARIQAWNEGRVAPGVPPEAFGEWLGETTSPHPRMDAEQGLF
;
A
#
# COMPACT_ATOMS: atom_id res chain seq x y z
N MET A 1 -22.96 14.52 -11.78
CA MET A 1 -23.09 13.10 -12.15
C MET A 1 -22.40 12.27 -11.08
N THR A 2 -23.10 11.29 -10.49
CA THR A 2 -22.50 10.37 -9.53
C THR A 2 -21.77 9.29 -10.35
N PHE A 3 -20.46 9.25 -10.30
CA PHE A 3 -19.72 8.16 -10.93
C PHE A 3 -19.77 6.90 -10.05
N LEU A 4 -19.75 5.73 -10.70
CA LEU A 4 -19.88 4.46 -10.00
C LEU A 4 -18.59 4.13 -9.22
N THR A 5 -18.75 3.80 -7.95
CA THR A 5 -17.70 3.32 -7.05
C THR A 5 -17.91 1.84 -6.69
N ASP A 6 -17.05 1.30 -5.86
CA ASP A 6 -17.08 -0.08 -5.36
C ASP A 6 -16.97 -1.12 -6.49
N ARG A 7 -16.11 -0.82 -7.45
CA ARG A 7 -15.83 -1.69 -8.61
C ARG A 7 -14.39 -1.59 -9.09
N ILE A 8 -14.00 -2.58 -9.85
CA ILE A 8 -12.76 -2.61 -10.62
C ILE A 8 -13.14 -2.60 -12.10
N VAL A 9 -12.45 -1.80 -12.89
CA VAL A 9 -12.72 -1.57 -14.31
C VAL A 9 -11.58 -2.09 -15.14
N VAL A 10 -11.86 -2.91 -16.14
CA VAL A 10 -10.88 -3.25 -17.18
C VAL A 10 -10.65 -2.03 -18.05
N GLY A 11 -9.46 -1.47 -18.04
CA GLY A 11 -9.14 -0.29 -18.85
C GLY A 11 -7.91 0.46 -18.38
N ASP A 12 -7.53 1.44 -19.19
CA ASP A 12 -6.40 2.32 -18.89
C ASP A 12 -6.72 3.27 -17.73
N CYS A 13 -5.82 3.33 -16.76
CA CYS A 13 -6.01 4.16 -15.56
C CYS A 13 -5.96 5.66 -15.86
N VAL A 14 -5.19 6.11 -16.88
CA VAL A 14 -5.10 7.52 -17.25
C VAL A 14 -6.43 7.99 -17.84
N GLU A 15 -6.99 7.20 -18.75
CA GLU A 15 -8.32 7.47 -19.33
C GLU A 15 -9.40 7.43 -18.25
N GLY A 16 -9.36 6.40 -17.40
CA GLY A 16 -10.26 6.26 -16.26
C GLY A 16 -10.21 7.46 -15.32
N MET A 17 -9.03 7.88 -14.92
CA MET A 17 -8.85 9.05 -14.06
C MET A 17 -9.28 10.36 -14.75
N ARG A 18 -9.01 10.54 -16.05
CA ARG A 18 -9.46 11.71 -16.82
C ARG A 18 -10.98 11.86 -16.83
N ALA A 19 -11.71 10.75 -16.79
CA ALA A 19 -13.17 10.75 -16.75
C ALA A 19 -13.75 11.07 -15.35
N LEU A 20 -12.95 11.01 -14.29
CA LEU A 20 -13.39 11.36 -12.94
C LEU A 20 -13.46 12.88 -12.73
N PRO A 21 -14.36 13.37 -11.87
CA PRO A 21 -14.36 14.76 -11.45
C PRO A 21 -13.03 15.12 -10.78
N GLU A 22 -12.62 16.37 -10.94
CA GLU A 22 -11.51 16.94 -10.18
C GLU A 22 -11.81 16.88 -8.67
N ALA A 23 -10.77 16.69 -7.86
CA ALA A 23 -10.88 16.67 -6.39
C ALA A 23 -11.99 15.74 -5.86
N SER A 24 -12.06 14.51 -6.40
CA SER A 24 -13.10 13.52 -6.06
C SER A 24 -12.60 12.35 -5.22
N VAL A 25 -11.29 12.16 -5.12
CA VAL A 25 -10.62 11.01 -4.49
C VAL A 25 -9.93 11.43 -3.20
N ASP A 26 -10.09 10.66 -2.13
CA ASP A 26 -9.53 10.96 -0.81
C ASP A 26 -8.14 10.33 -0.61
N LEU A 27 -7.93 9.12 -1.14
CA LEU A 27 -6.66 8.39 -1.05
C LEU A 27 -6.36 7.71 -2.39
N ILE A 28 -5.11 7.82 -2.85
CA ILE A 28 -4.61 7.06 -4.00
C ILE A 28 -3.52 6.11 -3.51
N VAL A 29 -3.62 4.83 -3.88
CA VAL A 29 -2.56 3.83 -3.65
C VAL A 29 -2.19 3.21 -4.98
N ALA A 30 -0.99 3.52 -5.46
CA ALA A 30 -0.52 3.17 -6.79
C ALA A 30 0.69 2.22 -6.71
N ASP A 31 0.57 1.05 -7.32
CA ASP A 31 1.65 0.09 -7.54
C ASP A 31 1.92 -0.05 -9.05
N PRO A 32 2.53 0.97 -9.68
CA PRO A 32 2.72 0.98 -11.12
C PRO A 32 3.73 -0.09 -11.55
N PRO A 33 3.69 -0.55 -12.81
CA PRO A 33 4.77 -1.34 -13.39
C PRO A 33 6.13 -0.65 -13.27
N TYR A 34 7.15 -1.39 -12.85
CA TYR A 34 8.48 -0.81 -12.53
C TYR A 34 9.46 -0.79 -13.69
N ASN A 35 9.06 -1.23 -14.87
CA ASN A 35 9.90 -1.38 -16.06
C ASN A 35 11.12 -2.30 -15.85
N LEU A 36 10.89 -3.46 -15.24
CA LEU A 36 11.89 -4.50 -14.95
C LEU A 36 11.87 -5.65 -15.96
N GLY A 37 11.09 -5.55 -17.03
CA GLY A 37 10.92 -6.60 -18.04
C GLY A 37 9.98 -7.72 -17.62
N LYS A 38 9.10 -7.48 -16.63
CA LYS A 38 8.07 -8.44 -16.22
C LYS A 38 6.99 -8.56 -17.28
N ASP A 39 6.41 -9.76 -17.36
CA ASP A 39 5.26 -10.07 -18.20
C ASP A 39 4.00 -10.13 -17.33
N PHE A 40 3.00 -9.30 -17.65
CA PHE A 40 1.72 -9.24 -16.97
C PHE A 40 0.59 -9.82 -17.84
N GLY A 41 0.93 -10.66 -18.83
CA GLY A 41 0.01 -11.30 -19.75
C GLY A 41 -0.40 -10.40 -20.92
N VAL A 42 -1.28 -9.45 -20.70
CA VAL A 42 -1.75 -8.51 -21.73
C VAL A 42 -0.76 -7.37 -22.01
N TRP A 43 0.19 -7.16 -21.12
CA TRP A 43 1.21 -6.13 -21.23
C TRP A 43 2.55 -6.63 -20.67
N LYS A 44 3.63 -6.31 -21.37
CA LYS A 44 5.00 -6.68 -20.99
C LYS A 44 5.83 -5.42 -20.82
N GLU A 45 6.55 -5.34 -19.73
CA GLU A 45 7.51 -4.26 -19.47
C GLU A 45 8.68 -4.31 -20.43
N THR A 46 8.55 -3.64 -21.56
CA THR A 46 9.61 -3.53 -22.58
C THR A 46 9.86 -2.08 -22.98
N GLU A 47 9.32 -1.17 -22.20
CA GLU A 47 9.38 0.26 -22.47
C GLU A 47 10.81 0.78 -22.41
N ARG A 48 11.16 1.64 -23.36
CA ARG A 48 12.36 2.47 -23.20
C ARG A 48 12.17 3.35 -21.98
N GLU A 49 13.21 3.56 -21.20
CA GLU A 49 13.14 4.37 -19.97
C GLU A 49 12.46 5.72 -20.17
N LYS A 50 12.71 6.37 -21.33
CA LYS A 50 12.06 7.64 -21.68
C LYS A 50 10.54 7.50 -21.80
N ASP A 51 10.07 6.49 -22.51
CA ASP A 51 8.63 6.27 -22.76
C ASP A 51 7.91 5.92 -21.44
N TRP A 52 8.55 5.11 -20.59
CA TRP A 52 8.05 4.80 -19.25
C TRP A 52 7.97 6.07 -18.37
N LEU A 53 8.95 6.96 -18.45
CA LEU A 53 8.94 8.23 -17.71
C LEU A 53 7.84 9.17 -18.21
N GLU A 54 7.60 9.25 -19.53
CA GLU A 54 6.51 10.05 -20.09
C GLU A 54 5.15 9.51 -19.63
N TRP A 55 4.92 8.23 -19.75
CA TRP A 55 3.71 7.57 -19.23
C TRP A 55 3.55 7.78 -17.71
N THR A 56 4.65 7.69 -16.94
CA THR A 56 4.61 7.94 -15.49
C THR A 56 4.15 9.36 -15.18
N ARG A 57 4.58 10.36 -15.94
CA ARG A 57 4.11 11.74 -15.80
C ARG A 57 2.62 11.89 -16.09
N GLU A 58 2.14 11.20 -17.11
CA GLU A 58 0.72 11.27 -17.50
C GLU A 58 -0.20 10.75 -16.39
N TRP A 59 0.07 9.55 -15.87
CA TRP A 59 -0.78 9.01 -14.83
C TRP A 59 -0.65 9.76 -13.50
N LEU A 60 0.54 10.23 -13.12
CA LEU A 60 0.72 11.06 -11.91
C LEU A 60 -0.03 12.40 -12.02
N THR A 61 0.00 13.02 -13.20
CA THR A 61 -0.76 14.26 -13.45
C THR A 61 -2.27 14.02 -13.35
N ALA A 62 -2.75 12.92 -13.92
CA ALA A 62 -4.16 12.56 -13.81
C ALA A 62 -4.56 12.24 -12.35
N ALA A 63 -3.68 11.56 -11.60
CA ALA A 63 -3.87 11.24 -10.19
C ALA A 63 -3.92 12.50 -9.31
N GLU A 64 -3.00 13.45 -9.51
CA GLU A 64 -3.00 14.72 -8.79
C GLU A 64 -4.30 15.49 -9.00
N ARG A 65 -4.79 15.57 -10.24
CA ARG A 65 -6.04 16.28 -10.58
C ARG A 65 -7.23 15.75 -9.82
N VAL A 66 -7.37 14.43 -9.70
CA VAL A 66 -8.51 13.81 -9.04
C VAL A 66 -8.38 13.77 -7.51
N LEU A 67 -7.18 13.94 -6.98
CA LEU A 67 -6.92 13.95 -5.55
C LEU A 67 -7.50 15.22 -4.91
N LYS A 68 -8.29 15.06 -3.85
CA LYS A 68 -8.85 16.17 -3.05
C LYS A 68 -7.74 16.95 -2.32
N PRO A 69 -7.94 18.25 -2.04
CA PRO A 69 -7.20 18.90 -0.98
C PRO A 69 -7.32 18.10 0.33
N GLY A 70 -6.20 17.87 1.02
CA GLY A 70 -6.15 16.99 2.20
C GLY A 70 -6.05 15.50 1.91
N GLY A 71 -6.18 15.09 0.65
CA GLY A 71 -5.97 13.71 0.23
C GLY A 71 -4.50 13.31 0.20
N ALA A 72 -4.25 12.01 0.25
CA ALA A 72 -2.91 11.42 0.21
C ALA A 72 -2.71 10.52 -1.01
N ILE A 73 -1.47 10.47 -1.50
CA ILE A 73 -1.05 9.52 -2.52
C ILE A 73 0.13 8.71 -2.02
N PHE A 74 0.01 7.38 -2.17
CA PHE A 74 1.07 6.41 -1.96
C PHE A 74 1.49 5.83 -3.29
N VAL A 75 2.81 5.83 -3.56
CA VAL A 75 3.35 5.24 -4.77
C VAL A 75 4.43 4.25 -4.39
N TYR A 76 4.18 2.98 -4.68
CA TYR A 76 5.20 1.93 -4.61
C TYR A 76 6.22 2.13 -5.73
N GLY A 77 7.43 1.67 -5.52
CA GLY A 77 8.45 1.74 -6.55
C GLY A 77 9.71 0.99 -6.16
N ILE A 78 10.68 1.04 -7.06
CA ILE A 78 12.01 0.52 -6.82
C ILE A 78 13.02 1.66 -6.76
N HIS A 79 14.12 1.43 -6.07
CA HIS A 79 15.19 2.43 -5.88
C HIS A 79 15.71 3.05 -7.20
N ARG A 80 15.67 2.30 -8.32
CA ARG A 80 16.17 2.75 -9.62
C ARG A 80 15.39 3.93 -10.19
N HIS A 81 14.05 3.90 -10.11
CA HIS A 81 13.18 4.88 -10.79
C HIS A 81 12.45 5.81 -9.84
N LEU A 82 12.46 5.52 -8.54
CA LEU A 82 11.64 6.24 -7.56
C LEU A 82 12.00 7.73 -7.46
N CYS A 83 13.25 8.09 -7.70
CA CYS A 83 13.69 9.49 -7.70
C CYS A 83 12.94 10.33 -8.76
N TRP A 84 12.67 9.78 -9.94
CA TRP A 84 11.92 10.47 -10.99
C TRP A 84 10.45 10.67 -10.62
N VAL A 85 9.84 9.63 -10.04
CA VAL A 85 8.46 9.72 -9.50
C VAL A 85 8.38 10.80 -8.43
N GLN A 86 9.33 10.80 -7.48
CA GLN A 86 9.39 11.80 -6.42
C GLN A 86 9.55 13.22 -6.95
N CYS A 87 10.47 13.43 -7.89
CA CYS A 87 10.68 14.74 -8.53
C CYS A 87 9.39 15.22 -9.22
N HIS A 88 8.69 14.33 -9.90
CA HIS A 88 7.46 14.71 -10.59
C HIS A 88 6.32 15.06 -9.64
N LEU A 89 6.16 14.32 -8.54
CA LEU A 89 5.18 14.66 -7.48
C LEU A 89 5.45 16.05 -6.87
N TYR A 90 6.72 16.43 -6.67
CA TYR A 90 7.08 17.80 -6.29
C TYR A 90 6.70 18.83 -7.34
N GLN A 91 6.95 18.54 -8.63
CA GLN A 91 6.60 19.45 -9.74
C GLN A 91 5.08 19.67 -9.86
N LEU A 92 4.28 18.68 -9.46
CA LEU A 92 2.83 18.79 -9.38
C LEU A 92 2.33 19.57 -8.15
N GLY A 93 3.23 20.08 -7.30
CA GLY A 93 2.88 20.86 -6.12
C GLY A 93 2.39 20.05 -4.93
N LEU A 94 2.57 18.72 -4.95
CA LEU A 94 2.24 17.87 -3.81
C LEU A 94 3.31 18.01 -2.71
N THR A 95 2.88 17.91 -1.45
CA THR A 95 3.74 18.04 -0.28
C THR A 95 4.29 16.66 0.11
N TYR A 96 5.62 16.50 0.09
CA TYR A 96 6.29 15.29 0.55
C TYR A 96 6.09 15.09 2.06
N ARG A 97 5.67 13.88 2.44
CA ARG A 97 5.49 13.52 3.84
C ARG A 97 6.57 12.55 4.31
N ARG A 98 6.76 11.44 3.59
CA ARG A 98 7.76 10.42 3.97
C ARG A 98 8.04 9.47 2.80
N GLN A 99 9.24 8.93 2.78
CA GLN A 99 9.52 7.65 2.13
C GLN A 99 9.42 6.56 3.20
N ILE A 100 8.55 5.60 2.96
CA ILE A 100 8.34 4.43 3.80
C ILE A 100 9.11 3.27 3.18
N ILE A 101 9.74 2.47 3.99
CA ILE A 101 10.46 1.27 3.58
C ILE A 101 9.61 0.06 3.96
N TRP A 102 9.00 -0.59 2.98
CA TRP A 102 8.42 -1.89 3.20
C TRP A 102 9.55 -2.93 3.18
N ASN A 103 9.95 -3.36 4.38
CA ASN A 103 11.01 -4.34 4.58
C ASN A 103 10.41 -5.75 4.65
N TYR A 104 11.04 -6.68 3.92
CA TYR A 104 10.70 -8.10 3.93
C TYR A 104 11.97 -8.95 4.05
N GLU A 105 12.04 -9.78 5.09
CA GLU A 105 13.22 -10.60 5.37
C GLU A 105 13.28 -11.87 4.52
N ASN A 106 12.16 -12.27 3.92
CA ASN A 106 12.03 -13.47 3.08
C ASN A 106 12.23 -13.21 1.58
N GLY A 107 12.81 -12.07 1.22
CA GLY A 107 13.22 -11.79 -0.16
C GLY A 107 14.39 -12.68 -0.57
N PHE A 108 14.30 -13.25 -1.78
CA PHE A 108 15.38 -14.04 -2.37
C PHE A 108 15.90 -13.36 -3.63
N SER A 109 17.22 -13.34 -3.79
CA SER A 109 17.88 -12.89 -5.01
C SER A 109 18.89 -13.93 -5.45
N GLY A 110 18.75 -14.42 -6.67
CA GLY A 110 19.73 -15.29 -7.31
C GLY A 110 20.97 -14.57 -7.85
N TYR A 111 21.12 -13.27 -7.59
CA TYR A 111 22.24 -12.49 -8.10
C TYR A 111 23.52 -12.75 -7.28
N THR A 112 24.59 -13.15 -7.96
CA THR A 112 25.90 -13.37 -7.34
C THR A 112 26.80 -12.12 -7.37
N LYS A 113 26.40 -11.08 -8.08
CA LYS A 113 27.19 -9.84 -8.27
C LYS A 113 26.47 -8.58 -7.74
N SER A 114 25.42 -8.75 -6.95
CA SER A 114 24.68 -7.63 -6.35
C SER A 114 24.11 -8.03 -4.99
N LEU A 115 23.68 -7.04 -4.22
CA LEU A 115 22.98 -7.28 -2.96
C LEU A 115 21.55 -7.78 -3.24
N SER A 116 21.05 -8.66 -2.37
CA SER A 116 19.64 -9.05 -2.37
C SER A 116 18.77 -7.87 -1.95
N ALA A 117 17.67 -7.66 -2.66
CA ALA A 117 16.68 -6.66 -2.27
C ALA A 117 15.82 -7.23 -1.13
N HIS A 118 15.76 -6.51 -0.01
CA HIS A 118 14.95 -6.85 1.16
C HIS A 118 13.93 -5.76 1.49
N TYR A 119 13.68 -4.85 0.55
CA TYR A 119 12.66 -3.81 0.73
C TYR A 119 12.13 -3.30 -0.61
N GLU A 120 10.92 -2.77 -0.56
CA GLU A 120 10.37 -1.87 -1.56
C GLU A 120 10.05 -0.52 -0.90
N PRO A 121 10.46 0.60 -1.48
CA PRO A 121 10.11 1.91 -0.97
C PRO A 121 8.71 2.33 -1.42
N LEU A 122 8.01 3.06 -0.55
CA LEU A 122 6.76 3.75 -0.85
C LEU A 122 6.97 5.24 -0.64
N LEU A 123 6.60 6.05 -1.61
CA LEU A 123 6.51 7.49 -1.43
C LEU A 123 5.13 7.84 -0.87
N TRP A 124 5.11 8.69 0.14
CA TRP A 124 3.89 9.29 0.68
C TRP A 124 3.92 10.79 0.50
N PHE A 125 2.93 11.29 -0.26
CA PHE A 125 2.68 12.71 -0.48
C PHE A 125 1.23 13.05 -0.10
N SER A 126 0.95 14.33 0.15
CA SER A 126 -0.39 14.85 0.34
C SER A 126 -0.65 16.07 -0.54
N LYS A 127 -1.92 16.33 -0.85
CA LYS A 127 -2.33 17.56 -1.53
C LYS A 127 -2.64 18.63 -0.48
N GLY A 128 -1.64 19.49 -0.19
CA GLY A 128 -1.68 20.50 0.86
C GLY A 128 -1.17 19.98 2.22
N ASP A 129 -1.12 20.89 3.21
CA ASP A 129 -0.50 20.62 4.52
C ASP A 129 -1.45 20.03 5.54
N GLU A 130 -2.74 20.29 5.41
CA GLU A 130 -3.78 19.60 6.18
C GLU A 130 -4.19 18.33 5.44
N TYR A 131 -4.03 17.17 6.07
CA TYR A 131 -4.27 15.88 5.44
C TYR A 131 -4.78 14.86 6.44
N THR A 132 -5.50 13.87 5.93
CA THR A 132 -6.01 12.75 6.74
C THR A 132 -4.85 11.86 7.17
N TYR A 133 -4.62 11.79 8.49
CA TYR A 133 -3.68 10.86 9.10
C TYR A 133 -4.14 10.45 10.49
N ARG A 134 -4.27 9.16 10.72
CA ARG A 134 -4.51 8.58 12.05
C ARG A 134 -3.21 7.98 12.57
N PRO A 135 -2.73 8.41 13.75
CA PRO A 135 -1.47 7.93 14.30
C PRO A 135 -1.40 6.41 14.36
N ILE A 136 -0.30 5.86 13.83
CA ILE A 136 0.00 4.44 13.93
C ILE A 136 0.80 4.24 15.21
N ARG A 137 0.28 3.44 16.12
CA ARG A 137 0.96 3.08 17.36
C ARG A 137 1.44 1.65 17.31
N GLU A 138 2.63 1.42 17.83
CA GLU A 138 3.26 0.12 17.94
C GLU A 138 3.68 -0.14 19.38
N PRO A 139 3.59 -1.38 19.87
CA PRO A 139 4.06 -1.71 21.21
C PRO A 139 5.52 -1.28 21.41
N TYR A 140 5.87 -0.91 22.63
CA TYR A 140 7.27 -0.75 22.99
C TYR A 140 7.97 -2.11 22.97
N LYS A 141 9.25 -2.16 22.62
CA LYS A 141 10.06 -3.38 22.63
C LYS A 141 10.13 -4.03 24.03
N SER A 142 9.94 -3.25 25.10
CA SER A 142 9.90 -3.72 26.46
C SER A 142 8.83 -2.98 27.25
N ALA A 143 8.07 -3.69 28.08
CA ALA A 143 7.08 -3.13 29.00
C ALA A 143 7.71 -2.19 30.04
N GLU A 144 8.99 -2.39 30.38
CA GLU A 144 9.74 -1.48 31.26
C GLU A 144 9.76 -0.04 30.74
N ARG A 145 9.63 0.14 29.41
CA ARG A 145 9.63 1.47 28.80
C ARG A 145 8.50 2.36 29.32
N LEU A 146 7.36 1.77 29.70
CA LEU A 146 6.21 2.50 30.25
C LEU A 146 6.46 3.05 31.67
N LYS A 147 7.41 2.45 32.41
CA LYS A 147 7.72 2.83 33.80
C LYS A 147 8.62 4.06 33.89
N HIS A 148 9.30 4.45 32.82
CA HIS A 148 10.33 5.47 32.86
C HIS A 148 10.00 6.65 31.94
N LYS A 149 10.03 7.86 32.48
CA LYS A 149 9.95 9.10 31.69
C LYS A 149 11.21 9.24 30.82
N ILE A 150 11.04 9.87 29.67
CA ILE A 150 12.14 10.26 28.78
C ILE A 150 12.45 11.71 29.08
N THR A 151 13.71 12.00 29.44
CA THR A 151 14.16 13.38 29.56
C THR A 151 15.20 13.66 28.48
N LYS A 152 15.00 14.70 27.70
CA LYS A 152 15.91 15.18 26.66
C LYS A 152 15.80 16.70 26.55
N ASN A 153 16.94 17.39 26.54
CA ASN A 153 17.02 18.86 26.44
C ASN A 153 16.14 19.58 27.48
N GLY A 154 16.17 19.12 28.74
CA GLY A 154 15.38 19.70 29.83
C GLY A 154 13.88 19.43 29.79
N LYS A 155 13.37 18.78 28.78
CA LYS A 155 11.95 18.39 28.65
C LYS A 155 11.76 16.91 29.00
N SER A 156 10.70 16.62 29.72
CA SER A 156 10.36 15.25 30.12
C SER A 156 9.05 14.81 29.48
N TRP A 157 9.02 13.60 28.91
CA TRP A 157 7.84 12.98 28.31
C TRP A 157 7.51 11.68 29.00
N THR A 158 6.23 11.50 29.30
CA THR A 158 5.69 10.21 29.73
C THR A 158 5.44 9.35 28.49
N PRO A 159 5.90 8.09 28.45
CA PRO A 159 5.57 7.18 27.37
C PRO A 159 4.07 7.00 27.24
N ASN A 160 3.56 6.98 26.01
CA ASN A 160 2.14 6.75 25.76
C ASN A 160 1.79 5.29 26.06
N PRO A 161 0.76 4.99 26.88
CA PRO A 161 0.36 3.61 27.17
C PRO A 161 -0.09 2.80 25.95
N GLU A 162 -0.62 3.45 24.91
CA GLU A 162 -0.99 2.81 23.64
C GLU A 162 0.21 2.40 22.77
N GLY A 163 1.44 2.75 23.19
CA GLY A 163 2.64 2.44 22.45
C GLY A 163 3.36 3.66 21.86
N ARG A 164 4.47 3.40 21.20
CA ARG A 164 5.26 4.40 20.48
C ARG A 164 4.64 4.72 19.12
N MET A 165 4.94 5.89 18.57
CA MET A 165 4.64 6.17 17.16
C MET A 165 5.40 5.17 16.28
N ALA A 166 4.73 4.64 15.25
CA ALA A 166 5.37 3.80 14.26
C ALA A 166 6.50 4.56 13.53
N GLY A 167 7.53 3.82 13.16
CA GLY A 167 8.57 4.32 12.26
C GLY A 167 8.16 4.21 10.79
N ASP A 168 9.07 4.63 9.94
CA ASP A 168 8.94 4.59 8.48
C ASP A 168 9.51 3.29 7.85
N VAL A 169 9.93 2.34 8.67
CA VAL A 169 10.29 0.99 8.24
C VAL A 169 9.20 0.03 8.69
N TRP A 170 8.42 -0.46 7.72
CA TRP A 170 7.30 -1.36 7.94
C TRP A 170 7.69 -2.78 7.55
N ARG A 171 7.47 -3.73 8.45
CA ARG A 171 7.83 -5.13 8.25
C ARG A 171 6.61 -5.96 7.94
N PHE A 172 6.50 -6.35 6.67
CA PHE A 172 5.49 -7.29 6.19
C PHE A 172 6.18 -8.28 5.24
N PRO A 173 6.00 -9.59 5.41
CA PRO A 173 6.62 -10.57 4.53
C PRO A 173 6.04 -10.45 3.11
N VAL A 174 6.85 -10.77 2.09
CA VAL A 174 6.32 -11.04 0.75
C VAL A 174 5.59 -12.38 0.76
N LEU A 175 4.59 -12.52 -0.10
CA LEU A 175 3.75 -13.71 -0.19
C LEU A 175 4.47 -14.84 -0.95
N ALA A 176 5.63 -15.23 -0.46
CA ALA A 176 6.46 -16.29 -1.01
C ALA A 176 6.47 -17.53 -0.11
N GLY A 177 6.37 -18.71 -0.74
CA GLY A 177 6.40 -19.98 -0.04
C GLY A 177 5.03 -20.49 0.44
N ARG A 178 5.02 -21.74 0.92
CA ARG A 178 3.79 -22.47 1.24
C ARG A 178 2.99 -21.86 2.39
N ARG A 179 3.62 -21.17 3.32
CA ARG A 179 2.94 -20.54 4.48
C ARG A 179 1.94 -19.45 4.07
N PHE A 180 2.07 -18.91 2.87
CA PHE A 180 1.17 -17.89 2.34
C PHE A 180 0.18 -18.42 1.30
N ALA A 181 0.08 -19.74 1.14
CA ALA A 181 -0.78 -20.35 0.12
C ALA A 181 -2.25 -19.91 0.26
N ALA A 182 -2.71 -19.68 1.49
CA ALA A 182 -4.08 -19.20 1.74
C ALA A 182 -4.30 -17.75 1.30
N GLU A 183 -3.30 -16.90 1.35
CA GLU A 183 -3.39 -15.48 0.94
C GLU A 183 -3.02 -15.28 -0.54
N LYS A 184 -2.22 -16.18 -1.10
CA LYS A 184 -1.69 -16.01 -2.44
C LYS A 184 -2.76 -16.29 -3.50
N VAL A 185 -2.86 -15.37 -4.47
CA VAL A 185 -3.62 -15.56 -5.71
C VAL A 185 -2.68 -15.58 -6.92
N ASP A 186 -3.18 -15.92 -8.08
CA ASP A 186 -2.39 -15.97 -9.31
C ASP A 186 -2.09 -14.56 -9.84
N HIS A 187 -1.13 -13.92 -9.16
CA HIS A 187 -0.60 -12.61 -9.51
C HIS A 187 0.89 -12.53 -9.15
N PRO A 188 1.78 -12.07 -10.05
CA PRO A 188 3.23 -12.17 -9.85
C PRO A 188 3.78 -11.26 -8.76
N THR A 189 3.11 -10.16 -8.44
CA THR A 189 3.59 -9.12 -7.50
C THR A 189 2.55 -8.71 -6.47
N GLN A 190 1.72 -9.66 -6.04
CA GLN A 190 0.67 -9.38 -5.05
C GLN A 190 1.23 -8.71 -3.79
N LYS A 191 0.64 -7.58 -3.40
CA LYS A 191 0.94 -6.92 -2.14
C LYS A 191 0.25 -7.63 -0.97
N PRO A 192 0.92 -7.77 0.20
CA PRO A 192 0.31 -8.36 1.39
C PRO A 192 -0.88 -7.51 1.87
N LEU A 193 -2.01 -8.16 2.12
CA LEU A 193 -3.22 -7.47 2.58
C LEU A 193 -3.01 -6.66 3.87
N PRO A 194 -2.22 -7.11 4.87
CA PRO A 194 -1.94 -6.30 6.06
C PRO A 194 -1.25 -4.96 5.76
N LEU A 195 -0.40 -4.91 4.73
CA LEU A 195 0.23 -3.66 4.29
C LEU A 195 -0.80 -2.70 3.72
N SER A 196 -1.68 -3.20 2.84
CA SER A 196 -2.77 -2.41 2.24
C SER A 196 -3.76 -1.92 3.30
N LEU A 197 -4.14 -2.79 4.27
CA LEU A 197 -4.98 -2.42 5.41
C LEU A 197 -4.35 -1.30 6.26
N ARG A 198 -3.03 -1.35 6.49
CA ARG A 198 -2.32 -0.31 7.25
C ARG A 198 -2.39 1.03 6.54
N ILE A 199 -2.18 1.08 5.22
CA ILE A 199 -2.29 2.31 4.44
C ILE A 199 -3.73 2.84 4.49
N VAL A 200 -4.69 2.05 4.07
CA VAL A 200 -6.09 2.48 3.96
C VAL A 200 -6.64 2.95 5.31
N ARG A 201 -6.37 2.22 6.40
CA ARG A 201 -6.86 2.56 7.75
C ARG A 201 -6.36 3.91 8.24
N HIS A 202 -5.08 4.20 8.04
CA HIS A 202 -4.44 5.35 8.69
C HIS A 202 -4.46 6.62 7.84
N PHE A 203 -4.73 6.49 6.54
CA PHE A 203 -4.68 7.62 5.59
C PHE A 203 -6.01 7.89 4.90
N SER A 204 -7.10 7.30 5.39
CA SER A 204 -8.47 7.59 4.96
C SER A 204 -9.46 7.43 6.10
N ASN A 205 -10.70 7.93 5.92
CA ASN A 205 -11.81 7.77 6.83
C ASN A 205 -12.85 6.78 6.27
N PRO A 206 -13.69 6.13 7.10
CA PRO A 206 -14.85 5.40 6.60
C PRO A 206 -15.70 6.26 5.66
N GLY A 207 -16.11 5.68 4.53
CA GLY A 207 -16.85 6.39 3.48
C GLY A 207 -15.99 7.15 2.46
N ASP A 208 -14.69 7.39 2.72
CA ASP A 208 -13.77 7.98 1.76
C ASP A 208 -13.61 7.11 0.50
N LEU A 209 -13.27 7.74 -0.62
CA LEU A 209 -12.97 7.04 -1.87
C LEU A 209 -11.47 6.78 -2.00
N VAL A 210 -11.12 5.51 -2.11
CA VAL A 210 -9.76 5.04 -2.41
C VAL A 210 -9.66 4.69 -3.88
N LEU A 211 -8.73 5.31 -4.59
CA LEU A 211 -8.42 5.02 -5.99
C LEU A 211 -7.18 4.14 -6.08
N VAL A 212 -7.29 3.06 -6.86
CA VAL A 212 -6.21 2.10 -7.11
C VAL A 212 -5.95 2.04 -8.61
N PRO A 213 -5.05 2.87 -9.16
CA PRO A 213 -4.82 2.97 -10.60
C PRO A 213 -4.30 1.69 -11.24
N PHE A 214 -3.65 0.83 -10.46
CA PHE A 214 -3.03 -0.44 -10.87
C PHE A 214 -3.48 -1.52 -9.90
N THR A 215 -4.63 -2.11 -10.16
CA THR A 215 -5.33 -2.96 -9.18
C THR A 215 -4.61 -4.29 -8.94
N GLY A 216 -4.08 -4.92 -9.99
CA GLY A 216 -3.47 -6.23 -9.91
C GLY A 216 -4.35 -7.24 -9.17
N SER A 217 -3.83 -7.80 -8.09
CA SER A 217 -4.57 -8.76 -7.25
C SER A 217 -5.71 -8.16 -6.40
N GLY A 218 -5.87 -6.83 -6.36
CA GLY A 218 -6.94 -6.13 -5.65
C GLY A 218 -6.76 -5.98 -4.14
N SER A 219 -5.55 -6.10 -3.61
CA SER A 219 -5.32 -6.03 -2.15
C SER A 219 -5.77 -4.70 -1.55
N GLU A 220 -5.52 -3.58 -2.20
CA GLU A 220 -5.93 -2.24 -1.78
C GLU A 220 -7.44 -2.02 -1.88
N CYS A 221 -8.07 -2.53 -2.94
CA CYS A 221 -9.53 -2.48 -3.11
C CYS A 221 -10.23 -3.33 -2.03
N LEU A 222 -9.72 -4.53 -1.76
CA LEU A 222 -10.22 -5.40 -0.70
C LEU A 222 -10.05 -4.74 0.67
N ALA A 223 -8.87 -4.19 0.97
CA ALA A 223 -8.61 -3.46 2.21
C ALA A 223 -9.58 -2.28 2.38
N SER A 224 -9.87 -1.55 1.30
CA SER A 224 -10.84 -0.44 1.32
C SER A 224 -12.23 -0.95 1.67
N ARG A 225 -12.69 -2.01 1.02
CA ARG A 225 -13.99 -2.62 1.30
C ARG A 225 -14.10 -3.12 2.73
N MET A 226 -13.09 -3.84 3.22
CA MET A 226 -13.03 -4.36 4.59
C MET A 226 -13.14 -3.26 5.65
N LEU A 227 -12.59 -2.10 5.38
CA LEU A 227 -12.55 -0.97 6.31
C LEU A 227 -13.70 0.04 6.11
N GLY A 228 -14.70 -0.27 5.27
CA GLY A 228 -15.84 0.60 5.02
C GLY A 228 -15.52 1.85 4.20
N ARG A 229 -14.48 1.77 3.36
CA ARG A 229 -14.18 2.79 2.34
C ARG A 229 -14.82 2.38 1.03
N ARG A 230 -15.14 3.37 0.21
CA ARG A 230 -15.45 3.14 -1.19
C ARG A 230 -14.16 2.97 -1.96
N PHE A 231 -14.19 2.28 -3.08
CA PHE A 231 -13.01 2.13 -3.91
C PHE A 231 -13.35 2.23 -5.39
N LEU A 232 -12.33 2.53 -6.19
CA LEU A 232 -12.35 2.42 -7.64
C LEU A 232 -10.97 1.92 -8.08
N GLY A 233 -10.95 0.80 -8.81
CA GLY A 233 -9.73 0.21 -9.32
C GLY A 233 -9.71 0.18 -10.84
N PHE A 234 -8.52 0.20 -11.44
CA PHE A 234 -8.28 0.00 -12.86
C PHE A 234 -7.21 -1.06 -13.07
N ASP A 235 -7.40 -1.90 -14.06
CA ASP A 235 -6.36 -2.80 -14.56
C ASP A 235 -6.61 -3.09 -16.04
N LEU A 236 -5.52 -3.26 -16.80
CA LEU A 236 -5.61 -3.64 -18.23
C LEU A 236 -5.89 -5.13 -18.41
N ASN A 237 -5.53 -5.95 -17.42
CA ASN A 237 -5.68 -7.40 -17.48
C ASN A 237 -7.02 -7.84 -16.91
N THR A 238 -7.87 -8.40 -17.78
CA THR A 238 -9.20 -8.91 -17.40
C THR A 238 -9.11 -9.99 -16.32
N ASP A 239 -8.13 -10.90 -16.40
CA ASP A 239 -7.97 -11.98 -15.42
C ASP A 239 -7.68 -11.43 -14.03
N TYR A 240 -6.86 -10.37 -13.93
CA TYR A 240 -6.59 -9.69 -12.67
C TYR A 240 -7.82 -8.99 -12.11
N VAL A 241 -8.63 -8.36 -12.97
CA VAL A 241 -9.91 -7.76 -12.56
C VAL A 241 -10.88 -8.83 -12.05
N GLU A 242 -10.93 -10.00 -12.67
CA GLU A 242 -11.75 -11.13 -12.21
C GLU A 242 -11.27 -11.66 -10.85
N ILE A 243 -9.96 -11.88 -10.68
CA ILE A 243 -9.34 -12.31 -9.41
C ILE A 243 -9.68 -11.31 -8.30
N ALA A 244 -9.43 -10.03 -8.52
CA ALA A 244 -9.67 -8.98 -7.55
C ALA A 244 -11.16 -8.85 -7.19
N SER A 245 -12.05 -8.92 -8.19
CA SER A 245 -13.50 -8.86 -8.01
C SER A 245 -14.03 -10.07 -7.22
N ALA A 246 -13.52 -11.27 -7.51
CA ALA A 246 -13.86 -12.48 -6.77
C ALA A 246 -13.47 -12.41 -5.29
N ARG A 247 -12.31 -11.82 -4.96
CA ARG A 247 -11.87 -11.58 -3.58
C ARG A 247 -12.83 -10.65 -2.83
N ILE A 248 -13.25 -9.56 -3.49
CA ILE A 248 -14.19 -8.59 -2.90
C ILE A 248 -15.57 -9.20 -2.74
N GLN A 249 -16.04 -9.97 -3.73
CA GLN A 249 -17.32 -10.66 -3.65
C GLN A 249 -17.34 -11.69 -2.50
N ALA A 250 -16.29 -12.49 -2.36
CA ALA A 250 -16.17 -13.44 -1.26
C ALA A 250 -16.27 -12.75 0.11
N TRP A 251 -15.61 -11.60 0.26
CA TRP A 251 -15.75 -10.77 1.47
C TRP A 251 -17.18 -10.30 1.71
N ASN A 252 -17.85 -9.77 0.67
CA ASN A 252 -19.22 -9.26 0.78
C ASN A 252 -20.25 -10.36 1.16
N GLU A 253 -19.97 -11.60 0.77
CA GLU A 253 -20.80 -12.77 1.09
C GLU A 253 -20.46 -13.39 2.46
N GLY A 254 -19.60 -12.77 3.24
CA GLY A 254 -19.15 -13.31 4.53
C GLY A 254 -18.29 -14.57 4.40
N ARG A 255 -17.86 -14.91 3.17
CA ARG A 255 -16.89 -15.97 2.94
C ARG A 255 -15.48 -15.43 3.21
N VAL A 256 -14.61 -16.28 3.69
CA VAL A 256 -13.20 -15.92 3.78
C VAL A 256 -12.72 -15.61 2.34
N ALA A 257 -12.35 -14.37 2.11
CA ALA A 257 -11.76 -14.01 0.82
C ALA A 257 -10.50 -14.86 0.62
N PRO A 258 -10.27 -15.41 -0.58
CA PRO A 258 -9.04 -16.12 -0.85
C PRO A 258 -7.85 -15.27 -0.37
N GLY A 259 -7.09 -15.81 0.56
CA GLY A 259 -5.94 -15.12 1.06
C GLY A 259 -6.07 -14.36 2.38
N VAL A 260 -7.13 -14.54 3.13
CA VAL A 260 -7.25 -13.95 4.47
C VAL A 260 -7.54 -15.04 5.48
N PRO A 261 -6.58 -15.43 6.34
CA PRO A 261 -6.86 -16.38 7.40
C PRO A 261 -7.91 -15.80 8.36
N PRO A 262 -8.97 -16.56 8.72
CA PRO A 262 -10.03 -16.08 9.62
C PRO A 262 -9.50 -15.55 10.95
N GLU A 263 -8.45 -16.16 11.48
CA GLU A 263 -7.83 -15.80 12.73
C GLU A 263 -7.13 -14.44 12.71
N ALA A 264 -6.71 -13.99 11.54
CA ALA A 264 -6.01 -12.73 11.36
C ALA A 264 -6.93 -11.51 11.34
N PHE A 265 -8.24 -11.70 11.20
CA PHE A 265 -9.20 -10.60 11.07
C PHE A 265 -9.22 -9.69 12.29
N GLY A 266 -9.31 -10.26 13.48
CA GLY A 266 -9.36 -9.50 14.74
C GLY A 266 -8.10 -8.67 14.97
N GLU A 267 -6.93 -9.25 14.75
CA GLU A 267 -5.65 -8.57 14.92
C GLU A 267 -5.46 -7.42 13.93
N TRP A 268 -5.84 -7.61 12.67
CA TRP A 268 -5.65 -6.61 11.61
C TRP A 268 -6.68 -5.49 11.64
N LEU A 269 -7.89 -5.79 12.10
CA LEU A 269 -8.92 -4.78 12.29
C LEU A 269 -8.74 -3.96 13.58
N GLY A 270 -7.77 -4.35 14.43
CA GLY A 270 -7.46 -3.65 15.69
C GLY A 270 -8.48 -3.91 16.78
N GLU A 271 -9.21 -5.04 16.70
CA GLU A 271 -10.15 -5.49 17.71
C GLU A 271 -9.47 -6.28 18.84
N THR A 272 -8.20 -6.67 18.64
CA THR A 272 -7.40 -7.32 19.67
C THR A 272 -6.23 -6.45 20.09
N THR A 273 -6.07 -6.32 21.40
CA THR A 273 -4.91 -5.69 22.04
C THR A 273 -3.71 -6.65 22.14
N SER A 274 -3.69 -7.70 21.32
CA SER A 274 -2.63 -8.69 21.33
C SER A 274 -1.40 -8.18 20.59
N PRO A 275 -0.19 -8.27 21.15
CA PRO A 275 1.02 -7.89 20.45
C PRO A 275 1.18 -8.78 19.22
N HIS A 276 1.75 -8.21 18.13
CA HIS A 276 2.18 -8.99 16.97
C HIS A 276 2.78 -10.33 17.43
N PRO A 277 2.45 -11.47 16.77
CA PRO A 277 3.14 -12.71 17.06
C PRO A 277 4.63 -12.41 17.02
N ARG A 278 5.31 -12.68 18.12
CA ARG A 278 6.76 -12.59 18.18
C ARG A 278 7.24 -13.53 17.08
N MET A 279 7.89 -13.02 16.07
CA MET A 279 8.81 -13.84 15.31
C MET A 279 9.90 -14.22 16.32
N ASP A 280 9.73 -15.41 16.88
CA ASP A 280 10.73 -15.96 17.80
C ASP A 280 12.06 -15.96 17.07
N ALA A 281 13.00 -15.26 17.66
CA ALA A 281 14.38 -15.16 17.20
C ALA A 281 15.15 -16.49 17.36
N GLU A 282 14.44 -17.61 17.52
CA GLU A 282 14.97 -18.93 17.75
C GLU A 282 14.45 -19.96 16.75
N GLN A 283 14.59 -19.71 15.46
CA GLN A 283 14.72 -20.82 14.51
C GLN A 283 15.79 -20.49 13.48
N GLY A 284 16.99 -20.81 13.87
CA GLY A 284 18.06 -21.44 13.10
C GLY A 284 18.48 -20.72 11.83
N LEU A 285 19.59 -20.05 11.93
CA LEU A 285 20.60 -20.02 10.88
C LEU A 285 20.70 -21.42 10.22
N PHE A 286 20.24 -21.51 8.96
CA PHE A 286 20.90 -22.27 7.89
C PHE A 286 20.31 -21.83 6.55
#